data_5b75e1645276c0b925c49e39e3672550
#
_entry.id   5b75e1645276c0b925c49e39e3672550
#
_cell.length_a   1.000
_cell.length_b   1.000
_cell.length_c   1.000
_cell.angle_alpha   90.00
_cell.angle_beta   90.00
_cell.angle_gamma   90.00
#
_symmetry.space_group_name_H-M   'P 1'
#
loop_
_entity.id
_entity.type
_entity.pdbx_description
1 polymer ?
#
loop_
_entity_poly.entity_id
_entity_poly.type
_entity_poly.pdbx_seq_one_letter_code
_entity_poly.pdbx_strand_id
1 'polypeptide(L)'
;CSGMARGFNPYLTEADPYRGAYMAVVESVTKLVCAGFRHKDMYLTFQEYFEHLNTAPERWGKPLAALLGALDAQMGLGIASIGGKDSMSGSFEGLDVPPTLVSFATAIGNTANVMSPEFKKANSSVVILKPQYKDGMPEIGSLLSIYKIVEQMIDEGKVLAAATPGYGGVAEALFKMCVGNHVGLSLSRDINLDDLFKPCYGAVILELLDASAGEFLGSTTVDYVINVNGENIDLQHLQDVWEAKLQPVFPYLKAGEEVKSLEYKVNCFQRVAPAVRLATPRVIIPVFPGTNCEYDTARAFRRAGGDPHILVLKNLTPADVAASCEALVKELDQSQILMLPGGFSGGDEPDGSAKFITAFFRNAAVKEGVTALLEQRDGLMCGICNGFQALIKLGLVPYGKI
;
A
#
# COMPACT_ATOMS: atom_id res chain seq x y z
N CYS A 1 -10.03 -11.59 9.97
CA CYS A 1 -9.20 -11.19 8.83
C CYS A 1 -8.75 -9.73 8.94
N SER A 2 -7.79 -9.30 8.11
CA SER A 2 -7.42 -7.90 7.92
C SER A 2 -7.72 -7.50 6.48
N GLY A 3 -8.12 -6.24 6.30
CA GLY A 3 -8.35 -5.63 5.00
C GLY A 3 -7.47 -4.40 4.82
N MET A 4 -7.14 -4.09 3.58
CA MET A 4 -6.45 -2.87 3.19
C MET A 4 -6.98 -2.39 1.84
N ALA A 5 -7.22 -1.09 1.75
CA ALA A 5 -7.60 -0.45 0.49
C ALA A 5 -6.80 0.84 0.30
N ARG A 6 -6.57 1.21 -0.97
CA ARG A 6 -5.85 2.43 -1.33
C ARG A 6 -6.76 3.44 -2.03
N GLY A 7 -6.42 4.73 -1.86
CA GLY A 7 -7.00 5.83 -2.63
C GLY A 7 -5.90 6.74 -3.16
N PHE A 8 -6.00 7.13 -4.43
CA PHE A 8 -5.10 8.07 -5.08
C PHE A 8 -5.58 8.42 -6.49
N ASN A 9 -5.55 9.69 -6.81
CA ASN A 9 -5.78 10.18 -8.17
C ASN A 9 -4.66 11.17 -8.55
N PRO A 10 -3.71 10.78 -9.42
CA PRO A 10 -2.57 11.60 -9.80
C PRO A 10 -2.96 12.94 -10.43
N TYR A 11 -3.98 12.96 -11.27
CA TYR A 11 -4.43 14.17 -11.96
C TYR A 11 -5.06 15.20 -11.01
N LEU A 12 -5.82 14.70 -10.03
CA LEU A 12 -6.43 15.57 -9.03
C LEU A 12 -5.38 16.14 -8.08
N THR A 13 -4.42 15.30 -7.63
CA THR A 13 -3.37 15.73 -6.71
C THR A 13 -2.39 16.69 -7.38
N GLU A 14 -2.13 16.53 -8.69
CA GLU A 14 -1.33 17.47 -9.48
C GLU A 14 -2.02 18.83 -9.60
N ALA A 15 -3.33 18.84 -9.86
CA ALA A 15 -4.10 20.06 -10.01
C ALA A 15 -4.34 20.80 -8.68
N ASP A 16 -4.58 20.04 -7.61
CA ASP A 16 -4.89 20.54 -6.27
C ASP A 16 -4.45 19.49 -5.23
N PRO A 17 -3.25 19.62 -4.65
CA PRO A 17 -2.72 18.67 -3.68
C PRO A 17 -3.60 18.49 -2.43
N TYR A 18 -4.27 19.56 -1.95
CA TYR A 18 -5.19 19.50 -0.81
C TYR A 18 -6.40 18.61 -1.13
N ARG A 19 -7.10 18.90 -2.23
CA ARG A 19 -8.28 18.12 -2.65
C ARG A 19 -7.89 16.69 -3.02
N GLY A 20 -6.76 16.51 -3.71
CA GLY A 20 -6.26 15.19 -4.08
C GLY A 20 -6.03 14.30 -2.87
N ALA A 21 -5.39 14.82 -1.84
CA ALA A 21 -5.13 14.09 -0.60
C ALA A 21 -6.40 13.82 0.21
N TYR A 22 -7.31 14.80 0.32
CA TYR A 22 -8.62 14.62 0.93
C TYR A 22 -9.39 13.48 0.26
N MET A 23 -9.47 13.48 -1.09
CA MET A 23 -10.15 12.45 -1.85
C MET A 23 -9.46 11.09 -1.77
N ALA A 24 -8.13 11.06 -1.66
CA ALA A 24 -7.39 9.81 -1.45
C ALA A 24 -7.80 9.12 -0.14
N VAL A 25 -7.97 9.90 0.94
CA VAL A 25 -8.48 9.37 2.22
C VAL A 25 -9.92 8.87 2.08
N VAL A 26 -10.81 9.68 1.51
CA VAL A 26 -12.21 9.30 1.28
C VAL A 26 -12.30 8.01 0.45
N GLU A 27 -11.53 7.91 -0.63
CA GLU A 27 -11.55 6.74 -1.52
C GLU A 27 -11.08 5.47 -0.81
N SER A 28 -9.95 5.54 -0.09
CA SER A 28 -9.41 4.36 0.62
C SER A 28 -10.37 3.85 1.69
N VAL A 29 -10.99 4.75 2.45
CA VAL A 29 -11.98 4.43 3.49
C VAL A 29 -13.24 3.84 2.87
N THR A 30 -13.79 4.49 1.82
CA THR A 30 -15.01 4.01 1.16
C THR A 30 -14.82 2.63 0.54
N LYS A 31 -13.67 2.37 -0.11
CA LYS A 31 -13.33 1.03 -0.64
C LYS A 31 -13.34 -0.03 0.45
N LEU A 32 -12.79 0.30 1.62
CA LEU A 32 -12.72 -0.67 2.72
C LEU A 32 -14.08 -0.88 3.38
N VAL A 33 -14.96 0.14 3.43
CA VAL A 33 -16.37 -0.01 3.82
C VAL A 33 -17.09 -0.92 2.81
N CYS A 34 -16.91 -0.71 1.50
CA CYS A 34 -17.46 -1.59 0.47
C CYS A 34 -16.96 -3.05 0.60
N ALA A 35 -15.75 -3.25 1.10
CA ALA A 35 -15.19 -4.59 1.36
C ALA A 35 -15.72 -5.24 2.66
N GLY A 36 -16.63 -4.58 3.39
CA GLY A 36 -17.28 -5.13 4.59
C GLY A 36 -16.60 -4.84 5.92
N PHE A 37 -15.71 -3.84 5.94
CA PHE A 37 -15.04 -3.40 7.17
C PHE A 37 -15.71 -2.15 7.77
N ARG A 38 -15.69 -2.05 9.10
CA ARG A 38 -16.28 -0.91 9.83
C ARG A 38 -15.37 0.30 9.74
N HIS A 39 -15.92 1.46 9.32
CA HIS A 39 -15.12 2.67 9.19
C HIS A 39 -14.45 3.10 10.51
N LYS A 40 -15.15 2.94 11.64
CA LYS A 40 -14.66 3.31 12.98
C LYS A 40 -13.48 2.48 13.48
N ASP A 41 -13.24 1.30 12.90
CA ASP A 41 -12.16 0.39 13.28
C ASP A 41 -10.96 0.51 12.33
N MET A 42 -10.98 1.52 11.43
CA MET A 42 -9.92 1.76 10.47
C MET A 42 -8.81 2.62 11.04
N TYR A 43 -7.62 2.36 10.54
CA TYR A 43 -6.44 3.22 10.67
C TYR A 43 -5.91 3.55 9.29
N LEU A 44 -5.23 4.69 9.18
CA LEU A 44 -4.64 5.13 7.92
C LEU A 44 -3.12 5.06 7.97
N THR A 45 -2.51 4.90 6.81
CA THR A 45 -1.09 5.13 6.59
C THR A 45 -0.92 5.82 5.24
N PHE A 46 0.01 6.76 5.15
CA PHE A 46 0.21 7.55 3.94
C PHE A 46 1.55 7.24 3.31
N GLN A 47 1.58 7.24 2.00
CA GLN A 47 2.80 7.23 1.21
C GLN A 47 2.85 8.51 0.41
N GLU A 48 3.85 9.35 0.69
CA GLU A 48 4.06 10.61 0.00
C GLU A 48 5.31 10.58 -0.88
N TYR A 49 5.23 11.22 -2.04
CA TYR A 49 6.35 11.40 -2.92
C TYR A 49 6.24 12.73 -3.67
N PHE A 50 7.21 13.61 -3.46
CA PHE A 50 7.26 14.95 -4.02
C PHE A 50 8.61 15.22 -4.64
N GLU A 51 8.66 16.24 -5.49
CA GLU A 51 9.88 16.77 -6.10
C GLU A 51 10.87 17.27 -5.04
N HIS A 52 12.11 17.49 -5.41
CA HIS A 52 13.08 18.19 -4.55
C HIS A 52 12.57 19.58 -4.21
N LEU A 53 12.44 19.86 -2.90
CA LEU A 53 11.83 21.08 -2.41
C LEU A 53 12.71 22.31 -2.58
N ASN A 54 14.04 22.16 -2.53
CA ASN A 54 15.02 23.21 -2.65
C ASN A 54 14.70 24.40 -1.71
N THR A 55 14.89 25.65 -2.20
CA THR A 55 14.56 26.87 -1.48
C THR A 55 13.29 27.56 -1.98
N ALA A 56 12.57 26.95 -2.91
CA ALA A 56 11.36 27.50 -3.52
C ALA A 56 10.13 27.27 -2.60
N PRO A 57 9.49 28.32 -2.04
CA PRO A 57 8.37 28.17 -1.14
C PRO A 57 7.19 27.40 -1.76
N GLU A 58 6.99 27.54 -3.06
CA GLU A 58 5.91 26.87 -3.81
C GLU A 58 6.05 25.35 -3.77
N ARG A 59 7.30 24.86 -3.80
CA ARG A 59 7.58 23.43 -3.70
C ARG A 59 7.26 22.89 -2.31
N TRP A 60 7.54 23.65 -1.26
CA TRP A 60 7.19 23.31 0.12
C TRP A 60 5.68 23.39 0.37
N GLY A 61 4.97 24.26 -0.35
CA GLY A 61 3.52 24.40 -0.27
C GLY A 61 2.76 23.16 -0.71
N LYS A 62 3.27 22.37 -1.67
CA LYS A 62 2.60 21.18 -2.19
C LYS A 62 2.42 20.06 -1.14
N PRO A 63 3.49 19.56 -0.48
CA PRO A 63 3.33 18.57 0.58
C PRO A 63 2.52 19.11 1.75
N LEU A 64 2.68 20.39 2.15
CA LEU A 64 1.87 20.97 3.19
C LEU A 64 0.39 20.99 2.85
N ALA A 65 0.03 21.36 1.62
CA ALA A 65 -1.37 21.35 1.18
C ALA A 65 -1.95 19.93 1.18
N ALA A 66 -1.19 18.93 0.71
CA ALA A 66 -1.60 17.53 0.73
C ALA A 66 -1.83 17.03 2.17
N LEU A 67 -0.90 17.31 3.08
CA LEU A 67 -1.05 16.95 4.50
C LEU A 67 -2.27 17.60 5.15
N LEU A 68 -2.55 18.88 4.86
CA LEU A 68 -3.74 19.56 5.37
C LEU A 68 -5.04 18.93 4.84
N GLY A 69 -5.11 18.57 3.56
CA GLY A 69 -6.25 17.87 2.99
C GLY A 69 -6.47 16.50 3.63
N ALA A 70 -5.40 15.74 3.82
CA ALA A 70 -5.46 14.46 4.51
C ALA A 70 -5.86 14.61 5.98
N LEU A 71 -5.38 15.66 6.67
CA LEU A 71 -5.74 15.96 8.06
C LEU A 71 -7.23 16.28 8.20
N ASP A 72 -7.77 17.14 7.34
CA ASP A 72 -9.19 17.50 7.37
C ASP A 72 -10.09 16.29 7.16
N ALA A 73 -9.73 15.40 6.22
CA ALA A 73 -10.45 14.15 6.02
C ALA A 73 -10.38 13.24 7.26
N GLN A 74 -9.21 13.09 7.89
CA GLN A 74 -9.04 12.31 9.12
C GLN A 74 -9.88 12.85 10.27
N MET A 75 -9.79 14.15 10.49
CA MET A 75 -10.55 14.81 11.57
C MET A 75 -12.06 14.68 11.36
N GLY A 76 -12.51 14.85 10.12
CA GLY A 76 -13.91 14.72 9.78
C GLY A 76 -14.44 13.30 9.94
N LEU A 77 -13.70 12.30 9.47
CA LEU A 77 -14.07 10.89 9.57
C LEU A 77 -13.85 10.29 10.97
N GLY A 78 -13.11 10.97 11.84
CA GLY A 78 -12.79 10.48 13.18
C GLY A 78 -11.84 9.27 13.20
N ILE A 79 -10.98 9.15 12.19
CA ILE A 79 -9.98 8.08 12.07
C ILE A 79 -8.58 8.67 11.97
N ALA A 80 -7.57 7.95 12.48
CA ALA A 80 -6.21 8.46 12.56
C ALA A 80 -5.24 7.69 11.67
N SER A 81 -4.24 8.40 11.14
CA SER A 81 -3.06 7.77 10.57
C SER A 81 -2.12 7.28 11.68
N ILE A 82 -1.60 6.06 11.52
CA ILE A 82 -0.69 5.42 12.47
C ILE A 82 0.76 5.49 12.03
N GLY A 83 1.01 6.01 10.85
CA GLY A 83 2.33 6.15 10.26
C GLY A 83 2.27 6.44 8.78
N GLY A 84 3.41 6.36 8.15
CA GLY A 84 3.57 6.59 6.73
C GLY A 84 5.03 6.66 6.32
N LYS A 85 5.24 7.02 5.08
CA LYS A 85 6.56 7.25 4.49
C LYS A 85 6.45 8.45 3.56
N ASP A 86 7.34 9.38 3.70
CA ASP A 86 7.50 10.52 2.79
C ASP A 86 8.86 10.51 2.10
N SER A 87 8.92 11.12 0.94
CA SER A 87 10.16 11.37 0.23
C SER A 87 10.01 12.62 -0.63
N MET A 88 11.01 13.50 -0.55
CA MET A 88 11.11 14.73 -1.33
C MET A 88 12.29 14.65 -2.32
N SER A 89 12.51 13.46 -2.88
CA SER A 89 13.61 13.18 -3.81
C SER A 89 13.13 12.86 -5.23
N GLY A 90 11.92 13.27 -5.57
CA GLY A 90 11.27 12.98 -6.86
C GLY A 90 11.65 13.91 -7.99
N SER A 91 12.92 14.34 -8.07
CA SER A 91 13.43 15.13 -9.20
C SER A 91 14.64 14.42 -9.83
N PHE A 92 14.64 14.30 -11.14
CA PHE A 92 15.75 13.72 -11.90
C PHE A 92 15.96 14.51 -13.19
N GLU A 93 17.14 15.08 -13.34
CA GLU A 93 17.51 15.98 -14.45
C GLU A 93 16.51 17.14 -14.59
N GLY A 94 15.66 17.16 -15.59
CA GLY A 94 14.61 18.17 -15.79
C GLY A 94 13.19 17.69 -15.48
N LEU A 95 13.04 16.52 -14.87
CA LEU A 95 11.74 15.91 -14.53
C LEU A 95 11.47 16.01 -13.04
N ASP A 96 10.29 16.48 -12.68
CA ASP A 96 9.76 16.45 -11.34
C ASP A 96 8.59 15.44 -11.26
N VAL A 97 8.54 14.64 -10.21
CA VAL A 97 7.38 13.76 -9.96
C VAL A 97 6.16 14.62 -9.67
N PRO A 98 4.98 14.29 -10.19
CA PRO A 98 3.75 14.94 -9.77
C PRO A 98 3.51 14.79 -8.26
N PRO A 99 2.92 15.80 -7.60
CA PRO A 99 2.53 15.69 -6.19
C PRO A 99 1.78 14.39 -5.92
N THR A 100 2.24 13.62 -4.96
CA THR A 100 1.69 12.28 -4.66
C THR A 100 1.44 12.13 -3.18
N LEU A 101 0.19 11.86 -2.80
CA LEU A 101 -0.18 11.32 -1.51
C LEU A 101 -1.15 10.17 -1.74
N VAL A 102 -0.69 8.96 -1.46
CA VAL A 102 -1.50 7.74 -1.47
C VAL A 102 -1.99 7.44 -0.06
N SER A 103 -3.29 7.33 0.13
CA SER A 103 -3.88 6.88 1.39
C SER A 103 -4.11 5.37 1.36
N PHE A 104 -3.74 4.70 2.43
CA PHE A 104 -4.07 3.30 2.69
C PHE A 104 -4.92 3.25 3.96
N ALA A 105 -6.16 2.73 3.83
CA ALA A 105 -7.00 2.40 4.97
C ALA A 105 -6.81 0.92 5.32
N THR A 106 -6.64 0.62 6.61
CA THR A 106 -6.49 -0.75 7.12
C THR A 106 -7.44 -1.00 8.27
N ALA A 107 -8.00 -2.19 8.36
CA ALA A 107 -8.86 -2.61 9.46
C ALA A 107 -8.79 -4.11 9.71
N ILE A 108 -9.21 -4.51 10.92
CA ILE A 108 -9.49 -5.91 11.26
C ILE A 108 -11.01 -6.10 11.19
N GLY A 109 -11.45 -7.20 10.59
CA GLY A 109 -12.87 -7.48 10.41
C GLY A 109 -13.22 -8.97 10.51
N ASN A 110 -14.51 -9.24 10.38
CA ASN A 110 -15.03 -10.59 10.34
C ASN A 110 -15.06 -11.12 8.89
N THR A 111 -14.55 -12.33 8.67
CA THR A 111 -14.57 -12.99 7.36
C THR A 111 -15.97 -13.18 6.79
N ALA A 112 -16.98 -13.29 7.65
CA ALA A 112 -18.37 -13.42 7.22
C ALA A 112 -18.92 -12.18 6.51
N ASN A 113 -18.34 -11.01 6.76
CA ASN A 113 -18.76 -9.73 6.20
C ASN A 113 -17.94 -9.30 4.98
N VAL A 114 -16.91 -10.09 4.60
CA VAL A 114 -16.05 -9.73 3.47
C VAL A 114 -16.84 -9.75 2.17
N MET A 115 -16.80 -8.63 1.47
CA MET A 115 -17.47 -8.39 0.19
C MET A 115 -16.45 -8.20 -0.91
N SER A 116 -16.75 -8.65 -2.10
CA SER A 116 -15.99 -8.34 -3.31
C SER A 116 -16.84 -7.52 -4.30
N PRO A 117 -16.21 -6.71 -5.16
CA PRO A 117 -16.93 -5.71 -5.94
C PRO A 117 -17.69 -6.25 -7.16
N GLU A 118 -17.33 -7.42 -7.69
CA GLU A 118 -17.95 -7.97 -8.89
C GLU A 118 -19.41 -8.38 -8.66
N PHE A 119 -20.28 -8.17 -9.65
CA PHE A 119 -21.67 -8.63 -9.61
C PHE A 119 -21.77 -10.16 -9.45
N LYS A 120 -22.68 -10.62 -8.60
CA LYS A 120 -22.78 -12.04 -8.23
C LYS A 120 -23.75 -12.85 -9.05
N LYS A 121 -24.84 -12.24 -9.50
CA LYS A 121 -25.87 -12.94 -10.27
C LYS A 121 -26.68 -12.01 -11.14
N ALA A 122 -27.35 -12.56 -12.13
CA ALA A 122 -28.34 -11.84 -12.94
C ALA A 122 -29.64 -11.59 -12.16
N ASN A 123 -30.39 -10.60 -12.61
CA ASN A 123 -31.68 -10.15 -12.05
C ASN A 123 -31.59 -9.61 -10.63
N SER A 124 -30.47 -9.03 -10.26
CA SER A 124 -30.29 -8.24 -9.03
C SER A 124 -30.52 -6.77 -9.32
N SER A 125 -30.90 -6.01 -8.30
CA SER A 125 -31.00 -4.55 -8.37
C SER A 125 -29.65 -3.90 -8.14
N VAL A 126 -29.28 -2.91 -8.97
CA VAL A 126 -28.09 -2.10 -8.80
C VAL A 126 -28.50 -0.68 -8.41
N VAL A 127 -28.01 -0.22 -7.26
CA VAL A 127 -28.34 1.10 -6.70
C VAL A 127 -27.08 1.87 -6.35
N ILE A 128 -27.20 3.20 -6.22
CA ILE A 128 -26.13 4.06 -5.77
C ILE A 128 -26.57 4.92 -4.58
N LEU A 129 -25.69 5.02 -3.59
CA LEU A 129 -25.78 5.96 -2.48
C LEU A 129 -24.77 7.08 -2.74
N LYS A 130 -25.19 8.32 -2.90
CA LYS A 130 -24.34 9.49 -3.17
C LYS A 130 -24.28 10.39 -1.95
N PRO A 131 -23.10 10.82 -1.47
CA PRO A 131 -23.01 11.86 -0.46
C PRO A 131 -23.44 13.22 -1.04
N GLN A 132 -23.76 14.15 -0.16
CA GLN A 132 -23.85 15.55 -0.54
C GLN A 132 -22.45 16.09 -0.80
N TYR A 133 -22.34 16.99 -1.79
CA TYR A 133 -21.08 17.62 -2.15
C TYR A 133 -21.15 19.12 -1.91
N LYS A 134 -20.08 19.64 -1.33
CA LYS A 134 -19.84 21.08 -1.20
C LYS A 134 -18.51 21.40 -1.86
N ASP A 135 -18.49 22.36 -2.77
CA ASP A 135 -17.29 22.74 -3.54
C ASP A 135 -16.57 21.55 -4.19
N GLY A 136 -17.35 20.54 -4.64
CA GLY A 136 -16.84 19.31 -5.27
C GLY A 136 -16.26 18.28 -4.29
N MET A 137 -16.29 18.52 -2.98
CA MET A 137 -15.87 17.55 -1.95
C MET A 137 -17.09 16.94 -1.24
N PRO A 138 -17.06 15.63 -0.90
CA PRO A 138 -18.16 15.02 -0.16
C PRO A 138 -18.23 15.56 1.26
N GLU A 139 -19.43 15.93 1.71
CA GLU A 139 -19.67 16.37 3.08
C GLU A 139 -19.57 15.18 4.05
N ILE A 140 -18.78 15.34 5.09
CA ILE A 140 -18.47 14.29 6.06
C ILE A 140 -19.73 13.71 6.71
N GLY A 141 -20.66 14.54 7.14
CA GLY A 141 -21.89 14.06 7.78
C GLY A 141 -22.73 13.16 6.88
N SER A 142 -22.84 13.53 5.60
CA SER A 142 -23.51 12.72 4.58
C SER A 142 -22.75 11.42 4.31
N LEU A 143 -21.43 11.49 4.21
CA LEU A 143 -20.55 10.33 3.98
C LEU A 143 -20.66 9.30 5.12
N LEU A 144 -20.57 9.75 6.37
CA LEU A 144 -20.72 8.88 7.55
C LEU A 144 -22.11 8.22 7.62
N SER A 145 -23.15 8.93 7.17
CA SER A 145 -24.51 8.37 7.07
C SER A 145 -24.56 7.23 6.06
N ILE A 146 -23.91 7.38 4.90
CA ILE A 146 -23.80 6.32 3.88
C ILE A 146 -23.05 5.12 4.44
N TYR A 147 -21.91 5.32 5.10
CA TYR A 147 -21.13 4.22 5.69
C TYR A 147 -21.98 3.42 6.66
N LYS A 148 -22.72 4.09 7.55
CA LYS A 148 -23.62 3.43 8.49
C LYS A 148 -24.70 2.59 7.79
N ILE A 149 -25.29 3.11 6.72
CA ILE A 149 -26.30 2.38 5.93
C ILE A 149 -25.69 1.15 5.28
N VAL A 150 -24.53 1.29 4.64
CA VAL A 150 -23.84 0.17 3.96
C VAL A 150 -23.43 -0.90 4.95
N GLU A 151 -22.81 -0.52 6.08
CA GLU A 151 -22.41 -1.44 7.14
C GLU A 151 -23.61 -2.22 7.70
N GLN A 152 -24.73 -1.54 7.94
CA GLN A 152 -25.96 -2.19 8.41
C GLN A 152 -26.53 -3.16 7.37
N MET A 153 -26.59 -2.78 6.10
CA MET A 153 -27.10 -3.64 5.04
C MET A 153 -26.23 -4.89 4.82
N ILE A 154 -24.91 -4.76 4.98
CA ILE A 154 -23.99 -5.90 4.94
C ILE A 154 -24.27 -6.86 6.12
N ASP A 155 -24.42 -6.33 7.34
CA ASP A 155 -24.75 -7.15 8.52
C ASP A 155 -26.10 -7.90 8.38
N GLU A 156 -27.04 -7.26 7.71
CA GLU A 156 -28.36 -7.85 7.44
C GLU A 156 -28.34 -8.84 6.25
N GLY A 157 -27.18 -9.04 5.60
CA GLY A 157 -27.02 -9.94 4.45
C GLY A 157 -27.77 -9.50 3.19
N LYS A 158 -28.11 -8.20 3.06
CA LYS A 158 -28.86 -7.64 1.92
C LYS A 158 -27.97 -7.32 0.73
N VAL A 159 -26.67 -7.09 0.95
CA VAL A 159 -25.70 -6.69 -0.08
C VAL A 159 -25.06 -7.93 -0.68
N LEU A 160 -25.07 -8.04 -2.01
CA LEU A 160 -24.37 -9.09 -2.75
C LEU A 160 -22.98 -8.65 -3.17
N ALA A 161 -22.85 -7.41 -3.65
CA ALA A 161 -21.59 -6.79 -4.03
C ALA A 161 -21.62 -5.29 -3.73
N ALA A 162 -20.47 -4.70 -3.45
CA ALA A 162 -20.32 -3.27 -3.21
C ALA A 162 -19.03 -2.74 -3.86
N ALA A 163 -19.13 -1.57 -4.48
CA ALA A 163 -18.01 -0.85 -5.07
C ALA A 163 -18.16 0.66 -4.86
N THR A 164 -17.05 1.39 -4.93
CA THR A 164 -17.08 2.86 -4.94
C THR A 164 -16.51 3.39 -6.26
N PRO A 165 -17.18 4.37 -6.89
CA PRO A 165 -16.62 5.06 -8.04
C PRO A 165 -15.32 5.78 -7.71
N GLY A 166 -14.37 5.73 -8.64
CA GLY A 166 -13.11 6.47 -8.58
C GLY A 166 -13.04 7.56 -9.65
N TYR A 167 -11.87 7.71 -10.25
CA TYR A 167 -11.60 8.71 -11.28
C TYR A 167 -12.51 8.62 -12.50
N GLY A 168 -12.79 7.42 -12.99
CA GLY A 168 -13.67 7.18 -14.15
C GLY A 168 -15.17 7.22 -13.84
N GLY A 169 -15.56 7.62 -12.64
CA GLY A 169 -16.95 7.76 -12.24
C GLY A 169 -17.69 6.44 -12.08
N VAL A 170 -19.02 6.53 -12.14
CA VAL A 170 -19.92 5.37 -12.01
C VAL A 170 -19.75 4.40 -13.17
N ALA A 171 -19.51 4.91 -14.40
CA ALA A 171 -19.34 4.08 -15.59
C ALA A 171 -18.17 3.10 -15.43
N GLU A 172 -17.00 3.57 -14.96
CA GLU A 172 -15.83 2.71 -14.71
C GLU A 172 -16.12 1.66 -13.63
N ALA A 173 -16.78 2.06 -12.54
CA ALA A 173 -17.11 1.15 -11.46
C ALA A 173 -18.08 0.04 -11.93
N LEU A 174 -19.15 0.40 -12.65
CA LEU A 174 -20.10 -0.57 -13.21
C LEU A 174 -19.45 -1.54 -14.19
N PHE A 175 -18.61 -1.02 -15.09
CA PHE A 175 -17.82 -1.87 -16.00
C PHE A 175 -17.00 -2.90 -15.22
N LYS A 176 -16.23 -2.47 -14.22
CA LYS A 176 -15.40 -3.37 -13.39
C LYS A 176 -16.23 -4.38 -12.60
N MET A 177 -17.44 -3.97 -12.14
CA MET A 177 -18.36 -4.88 -11.46
C MET A 177 -18.91 -5.95 -12.41
N CYS A 178 -19.08 -5.66 -13.69
CA CYS A 178 -19.50 -6.63 -14.71
C CYS A 178 -18.40 -7.66 -15.03
N VAL A 179 -17.13 -7.23 -15.12
CA VAL A 179 -16.00 -8.04 -15.62
C VAL A 179 -15.73 -9.26 -14.76
N GLY A 180 -15.81 -9.15 -13.44
CA GLY A 180 -15.31 -10.19 -12.53
C GLY A 180 -16.01 -11.56 -12.68
N ASN A 181 -17.33 -11.57 -12.88
CA ASN A 181 -18.12 -12.80 -13.07
C ASN A 181 -18.85 -12.85 -14.42
N HIS A 182 -18.50 -11.99 -15.36
CA HIS A 182 -19.14 -11.87 -16.66
C HIS A 182 -20.67 -11.69 -16.59
N VAL A 183 -21.09 -10.83 -15.65
CA VAL A 183 -22.50 -10.48 -15.45
C VAL A 183 -22.77 -9.14 -16.14
N GLY A 184 -23.79 -9.09 -16.99
CA GLY A 184 -24.16 -7.88 -17.71
C GLY A 184 -25.02 -6.94 -16.88
N LEU A 185 -25.38 -5.78 -17.45
CA LEU A 185 -26.15 -4.74 -16.80
C LEU A 185 -27.12 -4.10 -17.78
N SER A 186 -28.38 -3.89 -17.38
CA SER A 186 -29.34 -3.05 -18.07
C SER A 186 -29.56 -1.78 -17.24
N LEU A 187 -29.11 -0.63 -17.76
CA LEU A 187 -29.28 0.65 -17.09
C LEU A 187 -30.71 1.12 -17.15
N SER A 188 -31.17 1.84 -16.11
CA SER A 188 -32.44 2.53 -16.10
C SER A 188 -32.50 3.64 -17.18
N ARG A 189 -33.67 3.83 -17.82
CA ARG A 189 -33.84 4.87 -18.83
C ARG A 189 -33.83 6.29 -18.28
N ASP A 190 -33.99 6.44 -16.97
CA ASP A 190 -34.04 7.74 -16.30
C ASP A 190 -32.66 8.30 -15.94
N ILE A 191 -31.60 7.58 -16.29
CA ILE A 191 -30.22 7.98 -15.95
C ILE A 191 -29.68 8.95 -17.00
N ASN A 192 -29.15 10.07 -16.53
CA ASN A 192 -28.34 10.95 -17.35
C ASN A 192 -26.96 10.34 -17.57
N LEU A 193 -26.63 9.93 -18.80
CA LEU A 193 -25.40 9.26 -19.13
C LEU A 193 -24.15 10.10 -18.84
N ASP A 194 -24.21 11.42 -19.01
CA ASP A 194 -23.11 12.31 -18.73
C ASP A 194 -22.70 12.28 -17.23
N ASP A 195 -23.66 12.02 -16.35
CA ASP A 195 -23.40 11.95 -14.92
C ASP A 195 -22.66 10.66 -14.51
N LEU A 196 -22.70 9.61 -15.34
CA LEU A 196 -22.00 8.36 -15.08
C LEU A 196 -20.47 8.51 -15.19
N PHE A 197 -19.99 9.49 -15.96
CA PHE A 197 -18.56 9.74 -16.17
C PHE A 197 -17.98 10.82 -15.24
N LYS A 198 -18.82 11.47 -14.44
CA LYS A 198 -18.37 12.47 -13.47
C LYS A 198 -17.77 11.79 -12.23
N PRO A 199 -16.63 12.27 -11.72
CA PRO A 199 -16.11 11.79 -10.45
C PRO A 199 -17.13 11.97 -9.31
N CYS A 200 -17.35 10.94 -8.52
CA CYS A 200 -18.25 10.98 -7.36
C CYS A 200 -17.65 10.21 -6.17
N TYR A 201 -16.54 10.73 -5.65
CA TYR A 201 -15.85 10.14 -4.50
C TYR A 201 -16.76 10.01 -3.28
N GLY A 202 -16.66 8.88 -2.58
CA GLY A 202 -17.48 8.57 -1.41
C GLY A 202 -18.86 8.01 -1.72
N ALA A 203 -19.28 7.99 -3.01
CA ALA A 203 -20.47 7.26 -3.39
C ALA A 203 -20.24 5.74 -3.31
N VAL A 204 -21.31 4.99 -3.07
CA VAL A 204 -21.27 3.52 -2.98
C VAL A 204 -22.30 2.93 -3.93
N ILE A 205 -21.86 2.04 -4.81
CA ILE A 205 -22.71 1.23 -5.67
C ILE A 205 -22.91 -0.12 -4.98
N LEU A 206 -24.17 -0.54 -4.89
CA LEU A 206 -24.56 -1.81 -4.27
C LEU A 206 -25.30 -2.69 -5.26
N GLU A 207 -24.98 -3.96 -5.30
CA GLU A 207 -25.84 -5.01 -5.83
C GLU A 207 -26.71 -5.55 -4.70
N LEU A 208 -28.01 -5.48 -4.86
CA LEU A 208 -29.01 -5.87 -3.86
C LEU A 208 -29.96 -6.93 -4.40
N LEU A 209 -30.53 -7.71 -3.49
CA LEU A 209 -31.62 -8.62 -3.84
C LEU A 209 -32.90 -7.85 -4.24
N ASP A 210 -33.12 -6.70 -3.61
CA ASP A 210 -34.22 -5.79 -3.87
C ASP A 210 -33.72 -4.33 -3.85
N ALA A 211 -34.44 -3.41 -4.47
CA ALA A 211 -34.09 -1.99 -4.50
C ALA A 211 -34.53 -1.27 -3.22
N SER A 212 -34.10 -1.77 -2.06
CA SER A 212 -34.55 -1.28 -0.75
C SER A 212 -33.90 0.03 -0.27
N ALA A 213 -32.83 0.50 -0.96
CA ALA A 213 -32.12 1.74 -0.61
C ALA A 213 -31.45 2.36 -1.82
N GLY A 214 -31.18 3.69 -1.76
CA GLY A 214 -30.42 4.40 -2.79
C GLY A 214 -31.21 4.75 -4.06
N GLU A 215 -30.50 5.37 -5.00
CA GLU A 215 -30.99 5.68 -6.34
C GLU A 215 -30.81 4.45 -7.25
N PHE A 216 -31.86 4.01 -7.92
CA PHE A 216 -31.82 2.85 -8.80
C PHE A 216 -31.04 3.15 -10.08
N LEU A 217 -29.98 2.41 -10.33
CA LEU A 217 -29.15 2.51 -11.53
C LEU A 217 -29.58 1.53 -12.63
N GLY A 218 -30.07 0.35 -12.28
CA GLY A 218 -30.42 -0.68 -13.24
C GLY A 218 -30.48 -2.07 -12.62
N SER A 219 -30.52 -3.08 -13.47
CA SER A 219 -30.55 -4.49 -13.06
C SER A 219 -29.49 -5.29 -13.79
N THR A 220 -28.88 -6.23 -13.09
CA THR A 220 -27.91 -7.16 -13.68
C THR A 220 -28.61 -8.14 -14.65
N THR A 221 -27.88 -8.57 -15.69
CA THR A 221 -28.40 -9.43 -16.75
C THR A 221 -27.51 -10.66 -16.95
N VAL A 222 -28.06 -11.69 -17.59
CA VAL A 222 -27.31 -12.90 -17.97
C VAL A 222 -26.35 -12.62 -19.13
N ASP A 223 -26.81 -11.83 -20.11
CA ASP A 223 -26.00 -11.49 -21.28
C ASP A 223 -24.88 -10.53 -20.89
N TYR A 224 -23.65 -10.83 -21.31
CA TYR A 224 -22.46 -10.04 -20.98
C TYR A 224 -22.37 -8.76 -21.82
N VAL A 225 -23.33 -7.86 -21.60
CA VAL A 225 -23.45 -6.56 -22.25
C VAL A 225 -23.89 -5.50 -21.25
N ILE A 226 -23.61 -4.24 -21.54
CA ILE A 226 -24.30 -3.11 -20.87
C ILE A 226 -25.38 -2.63 -21.83
N ASN A 227 -26.63 -2.78 -21.44
CA ASN A 227 -27.77 -2.24 -22.20
C ASN A 227 -28.03 -0.80 -21.76
N VAL A 228 -28.02 0.12 -22.70
CA VAL A 228 -28.29 1.55 -22.50
C VAL A 228 -29.38 1.98 -23.49
N ASN A 229 -30.54 2.29 -22.99
CA ASN A 229 -31.66 2.74 -23.81
C ASN A 229 -32.04 1.80 -24.96
N GLY A 230 -31.80 0.49 -24.82
CA GLY A 230 -32.09 -0.51 -25.83
C GLY A 230 -30.90 -0.84 -26.75
N GLU A 231 -29.79 -0.13 -26.63
CA GLU A 231 -28.53 -0.43 -27.31
C GLU A 231 -27.64 -1.27 -26.42
N ASN A 232 -27.01 -2.29 -26.98
CA ASN A 232 -26.08 -3.16 -26.26
C ASN A 232 -24.64 -2.75 -26.54
N ILE A 233 -23.89 -2.52 -25.47
CA ILE A 233 -22.46 -2.31 -25.49
C ILE A 233 -21.80 -3.65 -25.14
N ASP A 234 -20.96 -4.17 -26.03
CA ASP A 234 -20.25 -5.44 -25.86
C ASP A 234 -19.17 -5.30 -24.76
N LEU A 235 -19.39 -5.98 -23.64
CA LEU A 235 -18.45 -5.98 -22.52
C LEU A 235 -17.18 -6.77 -22.81
N GLN A 236 -17.23 -7.81 -23.64
CA GLN A 236 -16.01 -8.54 -24.00
C GLN A 236 -15.08 -7.64 -24.80
N HIS A 237 -15.60 -6.89 -25.75
CA HIS A 237 -14.80 -5.92 -26.49
C HIS A 237 -14.19 -4.84 -25.59
N LEU A 238 -14.97 -4.30 -24.65
CA LEU A 238 -14.47 -3.31 -23.71
C LEU A 238 -13.37 -3.88 -22.79
N GLN A 239 -13.53 -5.12 -22.34
CA GLN A 239 -12.54 -5.81 -21.51
C GLN A 239 -11.25 -6.03 -22.31
N ASP A 240 -11.32 -6.50 -23.55
CA ASP A 240 -10.17 -6.73 -24.40
C ASP A 240 -9.38 -5.41 -24.61
N VAL A 241 -10.06 -4.31 -24.88
CA VAL A 241 -9.43 -2.98 -25.02
C VAL A 241 -8.76 -2.51 -23.71
N TRP A 242 -9.41 -2.73 -22.58
CA TRP A 242 -8.89 -2.35 -21.27
C TRP A 242 -7.64 -3.16 -20.90
N GLU A 243 -7.67 -4.46 -21.08
CA GLU A 243 -6.56 -5.38 -20.79
C GLU A 243 -5.37 -5.17 -21.74
N ALA A 244 -5.63 -4.95 -23.04
CA ALA A 244 -4.60 -4.77 -24.05
C ALA A 244 -3.69 -3.56 -23.79
N LYS A 245 -4.15 -2.55 -23.06
CA LYS A 245 -3.39 -1.30 -22.85
C LYS A 245 -2.03 -1.51 -22.18
N LEU A 246 -1.95 -2.40 -21.21
CA LEU A 246 -0.71 -2.70 -20.49
C LEU A 246 -0.03 -4.00 -20.94
N GLN A 247 -0.69 -4.79 -21.78
CA GLN A 247 -0.21 -6.09 -22.23
C GLN A 247 1.22 -6.06 -22.80
N PRO A 248 1.65 -5.06 -23.61
CA PRO A 248 3.01 -5.00 -24.13
C PRO A 248 4.10 -4.81 -23.07
N VAL A 249 3.76 -4.22 -21.94
CA VAL A 249 4.70 -3.88 -20.85
C VAL A 249 4.58 -4.88 -19.69
N PHE A 250 3.34 -5.22 -19.33
CA PHE A 250 3.03 -6.17 -18.26
C PHE A 250 2.03 -7.21 -18.78
N PRO A 251 2.50 -8.23 -19.51
CA PRO A 251 1.61 -9.30 -19.97
C PRO A 251 1.02 -10.05 -18.76
N TYR A 252 -0.31 -10.08 -18.68
CA TYR A 252 -1.02 -10.78 -17.61
C TYR A 252 -1.15 -12.28 -17.90
N LEU A 253 -1.04 -12.67 -19.17
CA LEU A 253 -0.97 -14.07 -19.60
C LEU A 253 0.41 -14.35 -20.20
N LYS A 254 1.14 -15.29 -19.62
CA LYS A 254 2.34 -15.84 -20.26
C LYS A 254 1.90 -16.88 -21.31
N ALA A 255 2.13 -16.60 -22.58
CA ALA A 255 1.88 -17.55 -23.62
C ALA A 255 2.82 -18.77 -23.46
N GLY A 256 2.26 -19.98 -23.37
CA GLY A 256 2.98 -21.25 -23.48
C GLY A 256 3.50 -21.87 -22.17
N GLU A 257 3.26 -21.31 -21.01
CA GLU A 257 3.53 -21.99 -19.74
C GLU A 257 2.23 -22.56 -19.15
N GLU A 258 2.12 -23.89 -19.03
CA GLU A 258 1.14 -24.49 -18.14
C GLU A 258 1.38 -23.96 -16.73
N VAL A 259 0.35 -23.37 -16.12
CA VAL A 259 0.37 -23.04 -14.69
C VAL A 259 0.49 -24.35 -13.94
N LYS A 260 1.70 -24.73 -13.53
CA LYS A 260 1.90 -25.85 -12.61
C LYS A 260 1.24 -25.45 -11.30
N SER A 261 0.12 -26.06 -10.99
CA SER A 261 -0.45 -25.99 -9.66
C SER A 261 0.55 -26.62 -8.68
N LEU A 262 1.23 -25.79 -7.91
CA LEU A 262 2.03 -26.27 -6.79
C LEU A 262 1.04 -26.61 -5.68
N GLU A 263 0.89 -27.90 -5.37
CA GLU A 263 0.27 -28.28 -4.11
C GLU A 263 1.13 -27.73 -2.95
N TYR A 264 0.73 -26.62 -2.40
CA TYR A 264 1.36 -26.07 -1.21
C TYR A 264 0.88 -26.86 0.01
N LYS A 265 1.68 -27.80 0.46
CA LYS A 265 1.51 -28.38 1.79
C LYS A 265 2.06 -27.39 2.80
N VAL A 266 1.20 -26.83 3.64
CA VAL A 266 1.65 -26.12 4.84
C VAL A 266 2.40 -27.13 5.70
N ASN A 267 3.69 -27.22 5.50
CA ASN A 267 4.55 -27.94 6.43
C ASN A 267 4.53 -27.13 7.73
N CYS A 268 3.99 -27.70 8.80
CA CYS A 268 4.23 -27.18 10.13
C CYS A 268 5.75 -27.20 10.33
N PHE A 269 6.39 -26.03 10.29
CA PHE A 269 7.82 -25.92 10.57
C PHE A 269 8.07 -26.50 11.96
N GLN A 270 8.72 -27.65 12.03
CA GLN A 270 9.30 -28.07 13.29
C GLN A 270 10.38 -27.01 13.62
N ARG A 271 10.20 -26.36 14.77
CA ARG A 271 11.23 -25.44 15.27
C ARG A 271 12.52 -26.24 15.43
N VAL A 272 13.47 -26.00 14.54
CA VAL A 272 14.83 -26.52 14.71
C VAL A 272 15.46 -25.72 15.85
N ALA A 273 15.91 -26.41 16.88
CA ALA A 273 16.64 -25.74 17.96
C ALA A 273 17.97 -25.21 17.41
N PRO A 274 18.38 -23.98 17.77
CA PRO A 274 19.64 -23.43 17.33
C PRO A 274 20.79 -24.31 17.87
N ALA A 275 21.88 -24.42 17.10
CA ALA A 275 23.06 -25.18 17.48
C ALA A 275 23.67 -24.62 18.78
N VAL A 276 23.68 -23.31 18.94
CA VAL A 276 24.12 -22.61 20.16
C VAL A 276 22.88 -22.06 20.88
N ARG A 277 22.64 -22.54 22.11
CA ARG A 277 21.54 -22.07 22.96
C ARG A 277 22.08 -21.02 23.93
N LEU A 278 21.66 -19.79 23.73
CA LEU A 278 21.94 -18.68 24.64
C LEU A 278 20.64 -18.21 25.29
N ALA A 279 20.70 -17.89 26.57
CA ALA A 279 19.56 -17.36 27.29
C ALA A 279 19.14 -15.99 26.74
N THR A 280 20.14 -15.17 26.39
CA THR A 280 19.96 -13.81 25.87
C THR A 280 20.91 -13.59 24.70
N PRO A 281 20.46 -13.77 23.44
CA PRO A 281 21.29 -13.53 22.27
C PRO A 281 21.62 -12.04 22.12
N ARG A 282 22.90 -11.75 21.87
CA ARG A 282 23.37 -10.40 21.61
C ARG A 282 23.12 -10.00 20.16
N VAL A 283 22.57 -8.80 19.98
CA VAL A 283 22.21 -8.24 18.67
C VAL A 283 23.01 -6.98 18.44
N ILE A 284 23.86 -6.95 17.43
CA ILE A 284 24.54 -5.72 17.03
C ILE A 284 23.72 -4.97 15.98
N ILE A 285 23.51 -3.68 16.21
CA ILE A 285 22.75 -2.76 15.36
C ILE A 285 23.69 -1.62 14.93
N PRO A 286 24.41 -1.75 13.80
CA PRO A 286 25.24 -0.66 13.29
C PRO A 286 24.39 0.46 12.74
N VAL A 287 24.72 1.69 13.13
CA VAL A 287 24.03 2.92 12.72
C VAL A 287 24.94 3.73 11.82
N PHE A 288 24.56 3.86 10.58
CA PHE A 288 25.25 4.65 9.57
C PHE A 288 24.66 6.05 9.49
N PRO A 289 25.37 7.06 8.97
CA PRO A 289 24.76 8.35 8.66
C PRO A 289 23.53 8.18 7.79
N GLY A 290 22.38 8.69 8.24
CA GLY A 290 21.08 8.51 7.57
C GLY A 290 20.30 7.24 7.94
N THR A 291 20.81 6.40 8.84
CA THR A 291 20.04 5.28 9.42
C THR A 291 18.92 5.80 10.31
N ASN A 292 17.75 5.15 10.25
CA ASN A 292 16.59 5.40 11.09
C ASN A 292 16.11 4.11 11.77
N CYS A 293 15.28 4.28 12.82
CA CYS A 293 14.60 3.18 13.52
C CYS A 293 15.51 2.27 14.35
N GLU A 294 16.75 2.68 14.66
CA GLU A 294 17.67 1.90 15.50
C GLU A 294 17.13 1.69 16.92
N TYR A 295 16.48 2.70 17.50
CA TYR A 295 15.88 2.59 18.83
C TYR A 295 14.66 1.69 18.86
N ASP A 296 13.79 1.79 17.85
CA ASP A 296 12.60 0.94 17.72
C ASP A 296 13.01 -0.52 17.47
N THR A 297 14.02 -0.71 16.64
CA THR A 297 14.63 -2.02 16.38
C THR A 297 15.20 -2.62 17.67
N ALA A 298 15.99 -1.86 18.42
CA ALA A 298 16.53 -2.29 19.70
C ALA A 298 15.42 -2.64 20.71
N ARG A 299 14.37 -1.84 20.76
CA ARG A 299 13.20 -2.10 21.60
C ARG A 299 12.50 -3.41 21.24
N ALA A 300 12.35 -3.69 19.94
CA ALA A 300 11.74 -4.94 19.46
C ALA A 300 12.55 -6.16 19.89
N PHE A 301 13.89 -6.13 19.75
CA PHE A 301 14.76 -7.20 20.21
C PHE A 301 14.73 -7.39 21.73
N ARG A 302 14.73 -6.31 22.53
CA ARG A 302 14.57 -6.43 24.00
C ARG A 302 13.26 -7.09 24.38
N ARG A 303 12.17 -6.74 23.73
CA ARG A 303 10.84 -7.38 23.96
C ARG A 303 10.84 -8.87 23.62
N ALA A 304 11.66 -9.27 22.65
CA ALA A 304 11.83 -10.66 22.26
C ALA A 304 12.84 -11.43 23.14
N GLY A 305 13.48 -10.78 24.13
CA GLY A 305 14.46 -11.39 25.03
C GLY A 305 15.90 -11.32 24.54
N GLY A 306 16.21 -10.53 23.53
CA GLY A 306 17.55 -10.27 23.06
C GLY A 306 18.24 -9.10 23.79
N ASP A 307 19.56 -9.03 23.67
CA ASP A 307 20.41 -7.93 24.19
C ASP A 307 20.93 -7.08 23.02
N PRO A 308 20.21 -6.01 22.61
CA PRO A 308 20.60 -5.17 21.48
C PRO A 308 21.63 -4.11 21.87
N HIS A 309 22.70 -4.04 21.08
CA HIS A 309 23.76 -3.05 21.14
C HIS A 309 23.73 -2.15 19.91
N ILE A 310 23.53 -0.86 20.10
CA ILE A 310 23.57 0.15 19.04
C ILE A 310 25.01 0.63 18.90
N LEU A 311 25.59 0.48 17.71
CA LEU A 311 26.93 0.96 17.37
C LEU A 311 26.86 2.07 16.33
N VAL A 312 27.15 3.30 16.74
CA VAL A 312 27.22 4.44 15.81
C VAL A 312 28.52 4.40 15.04
N LEU A 313 28.44 4.32 13.72
CA LEU A 313 29.60 4.33 12.83
C LEU A 313 29.93 5.76 12.40
N LYS A 314 31.15 6.19 12.65
CA LYS A 314 31.64 7.54 12.31
C LYS A 314 32.29 7.53 10.93
N ASN A 315 32.10 8.60 10.18
CA ASN A 315 32.62 8.72 8.80
C ASN A 315 33.18 10.09 8.47
N LEU A 316 33.45 10.95 9.47
CA LEU A 316 33.96 12.30 9.24
C LEU A 316 35.39 12.31 8.71
N THR A 317 36.21 11.35 9.13
CA THR A 317 37.59 11.21 8.70
C THR A 317 37.91 9.75 8.33
N PRO A 318 38.96 9.47 7.50
CA PRO A 318 39.41 8.10 7.25
C PRO A 318 39.74 7.32 8.53
N ALA A 319 40.26 8.00 9.55
CA ALA A 319 40.57 7.39 10.85
C ALA A 319 39.26 6.97 11.58
N ASP A 320 38.20 7.76 11.52
CA ASP A 320 36.91 7.41 12.07
C ASP A 320 36.33 6.15 11.40
N VAL A 321 36.44 6.05 10.08
CA VAL A 321 35.99 4.87 9.33
C VAL A 321 36.77 3.62 9.74
N ALA A 322 38.09 3.71 9.86
CA ALA A 322 38.93 2.61 10.30
C ALA A 322 38.58 2.16 11.72
N ALA A 323 38.45 3.10 12.65
CA ALA A 323 38.05 2.82 14.04
C ALA A 323 36.65 2.21 14.11
N SER A 324 35.74 2.65 13.27
CA SER A 324 34.38 2.10 13.19
C SER A 324 34.38 0.65 12.64
N CYS A 325 35.23 0.35 11.65
CA CYS A 325 35.41 -1.02 11.17
C CYS A 325 35.93 -1.95 12.29
N GLU A 326 36.96 -1.53 13.00
CA GLU A 326 37.53 -2.30 14.12
C GLU A 326 36.52 -2.54 15.24
N ALA A 327 35.74 -1.49 15.59
CA ALA A 327 34.67 -1.58 16.58
C ALA A 327 33.56 -2.55 16.14
N LEU A 328 33.16 -2.51 14.87
CA LEU A 328 32.12 -3.42 14.36
C LEU A 328 32.62 -4.88 14.36
N VAL A 329 33.86 -5.15 13.93
CA VAL A 329 34.44 -6.48 13.96
C VAL A 329 34.46 -7.04 15.38
N LYS A 330 34.92 -6.25 16.36
CA LYS A 330 34.91 -6.64 17.76
C LYS A 330 33.52 -6.97 18.31
N GLU A 331 32.49 -6.17 17.92
CA GLU A 331 31.14 -6.43 18.33
C GLU A 331 30.52 -7.64 17.61
N LEU A 332 30.85 -7.86 16.33
CA LEU A 332 30.42 -9.04 15.58
C LEU A 332 30.90 -10.33 16.25
N ASP A 333 32.15 -10.37 16.76
CA ASP A 333 32.70 -11.56 17.42
C ASP A 333 31.93 -12.00 18.66
N GLN A 334 31.23 -11.08 19.30
CA GLN A 334 30.44 -11.32 20.50
C GLN A 334 28.94 -11.48 20.23
N SER A 335 28.48 -11.16 19.02
CA SER A 335 27.07 -11.13 18.67
C SER A 335 26.61 -12.39 17.97
N GLN A 336 25.34 -12.72 18.11
CA GLN A 336 24.67 -13.81 17.41
C GLN A 336 23.80 -13.29 16.26
N ILE A 337 23.41 -12.03 16.33
CA ILE A 337 22.55 -11.41 15.32
C ILE A 337 23.15 -10.09 14.89
N LEU A 338 23.24 -9.88 13.58
CA LEU A 338 23.54 -8.58 12.97
C LEU A 338 22.27 -8.02 12.34
N MET A 339 21.83 -6.86 12.81
CA MET A 339 20.61 -6.22 12.35
C MET A 339 20.89 -4.88 11.68
N LEU A 340 20.57 -4.77 10.39
CA LEU A 340 20.66 -3.54 9.61
C LEU A 340 19.30 -2.83 9.57
N PRO A 341 19.15 -1.68 10.25
CA PRO A 341 17.91 -0.91 10.23
C PRO A 341 17.63 -0.26 8.88
N GLY A 342 16.48 0.39 8.78
CA GLY A 342 16.09 1.21 7.65
C GLY A 342 16.71 2.61 7.66
N GLY A 343 16.25 3.46 6.75
CA GLY A 343 16.69 4.83 6.56
C GLY A 343 17.25 5.07 5.16
N PHE A 344 18.16 6.02 5.05
CA PHE A 344 18.81 6.44 3.80
C PHE A 344 20.31 6.60 4.02
N SER A 345 21.01 5.49 4.20
CA SER A 345 22.44 5.52 4.56
C SER A 345 23.32 6.17 3.49
N GLY A 346 23.94 7.27 3.87
CA GLY A 346 24.82 8.04 2.99
C GLY A 346 24.11 8.82 1.89
N GLY A 347 22.79 9.03 2.01
CA GLY A 347 21.94 9.55 0.92
C GLY A 347 21.82 8.54 -0.21
N ASP A 348 20.60 8.21 -0.64
CA ASP A 348 20.39 7.15 -1.65
C ASP A 348 20.61 7.62 -3.10
N GLU A 349 21.14 8.81 -3.33
CA GLU A 349 21.31 9.41 -4.64
C GLU A 349 22.78 9.73 -4.98
N PRO A 350 23.12 9.79 -6.30
CA PRO A 350 22.35 9.38 -7.48
C PRO A 350 22.42 7.88 -7.79
N ASP A 351 23.34 7.11 -7.18
CA ASP A 351 23.68 5.74 -7.59
C ASP A 351 22.92 4.67 -6.80
N GLY A 352 21.80 5.06 -6.19
CA GLY A 352 20.87 4.15 -5.53
C GLY A 352 21.19 3.86 -4.07
N SER A 353 20.29 3.13 -3.46
CA SER A 353 20.17 2.93 -2.01
C SER A 353 21.31 2.12 -1.40
N ALA A 354 21.56 2.35 -0.10
CA ALA A 354 22.48 1.60 0.75
C ALA A 354 23.96 1.64 0.33
N LYS A 355 24.40 2.69 -0.38
CA LYS A 355 25.78 2.82 -0.86
C LYS A 355 26.82 2.72 0.25
N PHE A 356 26.63 3.48 1.31
CA PHE A 356 27.59 3.54 2.38
C PHE A 356 27.65 2.22 3.16
N ILE A 357 26.51 1.60 3.45
CA ILE A 357 26.46 0.28 4.07
C ILE A 357 27.22 -0.73 3.18
N THR A 358 26.90 -0.75 1.89
CA THR A 358 27.52 -1.70 0.94
C THR A 358 29.03 -1.52 0.84
N ALA A 359 29.51 -0.29 0.75
CA ALA A 359 30.94 0.00 0.71
C ALA A 359 31.64 -0.42 2.01
N PHE A 360 31.04 -0.12 3.16
CA PHE A 360 31.57 -0.45 4.48
C PHE A 360 31.66 -1.96 4.70
N PHE A 361 30.64 -2.73 4.34
CA PHE A 361 30.64 -4.19 4.45
C PHE A 361 31.54 -4.92 3.44
N ARG A 362 32.04 -4.23 2.42
CA ARG A 362 33.09 -4.73 1.51
C ARG A 362 34.51 -4.56 2.06
N ASN A 363 34.67 -3.86 3.19
CA ASN A 363 35.95 -3.88 3.92
C ASN A 363 36.32 -5.33 4.29
N ALA A 364 37.56 -5.71 4.05
CA ALA A 364 38.01 -7.13 4.22
C ALA A 364 37.73 -7.68 5.61
N ALA A 365 38.05 -6.93 6.68
CA ALA A 365 37.85 -7.35 8.04
C ALA A 365 36.38 -7.48 8.42
N VAL A 366 35.53 -6.52 7.99
CA VAL A 366 34.10 -6.56 8.23
C VAL A 366 33.47 -7.74 7.49
N LYS A 367 33.82 -7.94 6.20
CA LYS A 367 33.36 -9.08 5.41
C LYS A 367 33.71 -10.41 6.06
N GLU A 368 34.98 -10.57 6.54
CA GLU A 368 35.42 -11.77 7.25
C GLU A 368 34.63 -12.01 8.54
N GLY A 369 34.39 -10.95 9.35
CA GLY A 369 33.59 -11.02 10.55
C GLY A 369 32.12 -11.45 10.28
N VAL A 370 31.51 -10.95 9.20
CA VAL A 370 30.16 -11.36 8.77
C VAL A 370 30.17 -12.83 8.32
N THR A 371 31.18 -13.24 7.53
CA THR A 371 31.30 -14.63 7.09
C THR A 371 31.47 -15.57 8.29
N ALA A 372 32.30 -15.21 9.27
CA ALA A 372 32.47 -15.99 10.50
C ALA A 372 31.17 -16.07 11.33
N LEU A 373 30.42 -14.96 11.40
CA LEU A 373 29.09 -14.95 12.05
C LEU A 373 28.15 -15.97 11.42
N LEU A 374 28.03 -15.95 10.10
CA LEU A 374 27.03 -16.75 9.38
C LEU A 374 27.42 -18.20 9.19
N GLU A 375 28.67 -18.47 8.80
CA GLU A 375 29.15 -19.82 8.41
C GLU A 375 29.77 -20.61 9.55
N GLN A 376 30.42 -19.95 10.53
CA GLN A 376 31.13 -20.64 11.58
C GLN A 376 30.40 -20.68 12.92
N ARG A 377 29.58 -19.65 13.21
CA ARG A 377 28.90 -19.47 14.50
C ARG A 377 27.40 -19.67 14.46
N ASP A 378 26.84 -20.07 13.32
CA ASP A 378 25.40 -20.26 13.11
C ASP A 378 24.58 -19.01 13.49
N GLY A 379 25.13 -17.83 13.21
CA GLY A 379 24.52 -16.54 13.50
C GLY A 379 23.52 -16.13 12.44
N LEU A 380 22.79 -15.05 12.74
CA LEU A 380 21.75 -14.53 11.86
C LEU A 380 22.09 -13.12 11.41
N MET A 381 21.64 -12.78 10.19
CA MET A 381 21.67 -11.42 9.68
C MET A 381 20.28 -11.03 9.19
N CYS A 382 19.82 -9.84 9.56
CA CYS A 382 18.54 -9.30 9.14
C CYS A 382 18.71 -7.88 8.62
N GLY A 383 17.94 -7.50 7.61
CA GLY A 383 17.89 -6.13 7.07
C GLY A 383 16.48 -5.69 6.79
N ILE A 384 16.15 -4.45 7.16
CA ILE A 384 14.85 -3.85 6.93
C ILE A 384 15.03 -2.63 6.03
N CYS A 385 14.18 -2.48 4.98
CA CYS A 385 14.16 -1.35 4.07
C CYS A 385 15.56 -1.09 3.47
N ASN A 386 16.23 -0.01 3.86
CA ASN A 386 17.60 0.30 3.41
C ASN A 386 18.62 -0.80 3.79
N GLY A 387 18.46 -1.41 4.97
CA GLY A 387 19.23 -2.57 5.37
C GLY A 387 18.98 -3.79 4.47
N PHE A 388 17.74 -4.06 4.07
CA PHE A 388 17.42 -5.13 3.12
C PHE A 388 18.04 -4.86 1.74
N GLN A 389 17.96 -3.62 1.26
CA GLN A 389 18.62 -3.20 0.02
C GLN A 389 20.13 -3.45 0.06
N ALA A 390 20.75 -3.20 1.21
CA ALA A 390 22.17 -3.53 1.41
C ALA A 390 22.43 -5.04 1.32
N LEU A 391 21.59 -5.89 1.93
CA LEU A 391 21.73 -7.35 1.84
C LEU A 391 21.64 -7.87 0.41
N ILE A 392 20.73 -7.31 -0.40
CA ILE A 392 20.63 -7.64 -1.83
C ILE A 392 21.91 -7.24 -2.58
N LYS A 393 22.37 -5.99 -2.41
CA LYS A 393 23.57 -5.47 -3.10
C LYS A 393 24.87 -6.16 -2.68
N LEU A 394 24.93 -6.65 -1.46
CA LEU A 394 26.06 -7.42 -0.94
C LEU A 394 26.05 -8.88 -1.43
N GLY A 395 24.94 -9.37 -1.98
CA GLY A 395 24.80 -10.75 -2.40
C GLY A 395 24.33 -11.70 -1.29
N LEU A 396 24.14 -11.21 -0.07
CA LEU A 396 23.76 -12.02 1.08
C LEU A 396 22.40 -12.69 0.94
N VAL A 397 21.38 -11.97 0.46
CA VAL A 397 20.06 -12.56 0.22
C VAL A 397 20.04 -13.47 -1.01
N PRO A 398 20.57 -13.05 -2.20
CA PRO A 398 20.50 -13.91 -3.39
C PRO A 398 21.48 -15.10 -3.34
N TYR A 399 22.64 -14.95 -2.69
CA TYR A 399 23.73 -15.96 -2.78
C TYR A 399 24.24 -16.47 -1.43
N GLY A 400 23.77 -15.91 -0.32
CA GLY A 400 24.22 -16.28 1.04
C GLY A 400 25.62 -15.81 1.41
N LYS A 401 26.28 -15.01 0.60
CA LYS A 401 27.67 -14.50 0.82
C LYS A 401 27.87 -13.12 0.20
N ILE A 402 28.85 -12.39 0.75
CA ILE A 402 29.30 -11.08 0.23
C ILE A 402 30.32 -11.28 -0.91
#